data_904b4af84912bae8486ccdc7448f8641
#
_entry.id   904b4af84912bae8486ccdc7448f8641
#
_cell.length_a   1.000
_cell.length_b   1.000
_cell.length_c   1.000
_cell.angle_alpha   90.00
_cell.angle_beta   90.00
_cell.angle_gamma   90.00
#
_symmetry.space_group_name_H-M   'P 1'
#
loop_
_entity.id
_entity.type
_entity.pdbx_description
1 polymer ?
#
loop_
_entity_poly.entity_id
_entity_poly.type
_entity_poly.pdbx_seq_one_letter_code
_entity_poly.pdbx_strand_id
1 'polypeptide(L)'
;MRACGQEHDRLLQPTAELERLFDEVGQPGQTSIFAELEVAERDGRWVVSRTHRIESTGRGCMDTSAAASQWVGFSLADHWRVNITAQGMQLTTDDAEDGRQLSMITEQLPDGAQGFRGVHDQGLELWLYPAGCIERSTGDYYHLNAVLVRDGQRLKGCGYQGGLSAQP
;
A
#
# COMPACT_ATOMS: atom_id res chain seq x y z
N MET A 1 -8.97 -1.12 19.44
CA MET A 1 -8.16 -1.63 18.31
C MET A 1 -7.31 -2.79 18.76
N ARG A 2 -7.13 -3.81 17.93
CA ARG A 2 -6.26 -4.97 18.18
C ARG A 2 -5.14 -5.01 17.15
N ALA A 3 -3.89 -5.09 17.60
CA ALA A 3 -2.77 -5.28 16.69
C ALA A 3 -2.73 -6.72 16.17
N CYS A 4 -2.23 -6.89 14.95
CA CYS A 4 -2.07 -8.21 14.35
C CYS A 4 -1.21 -9.11 15.24
N GLY A 5 -1.69 -10.34 15.48
CA GLY A 5 -1.00 -11.31 16.35
C GLY A 5 -1.12 -11.07 17.86
N GLN A 6 -1.84 -10.03 18.30
CA GLN A 6 -2.07 -9.76 19.72
C GLN A 6 -3.49 -10.13 20.16
N GLU A 7 -3.64 -10.59 21.40
CA GLU A 7 -4.92 -10.99 21.96
C GLU A 7 -5.69 -9.82 22.59
N HIS A 8 -5.00 -8.73 22.96
CA HIS A 8 -5.56 -7.66 23.76
C HIS A 8 -5.82 -6.42 22.93
N ASP A 9 -6.97 -5.79 23.20
CA ASP A 9 -7.33 -4.51 22.60
C ASP A 9 -6.57 -3.37 23.29
N ARG A 10 -6.16 -2.38 22.48
CA ARG A 10 -5.55 -1.14 22.97
C ARG A 10 -6.42 0.06 22.60
N LEU A 11 -6.37 1.08 23.44
CA LEU A 11 -7.04 2.34 23.16
C LEU A 11 -6.30 3.06 22.01
N LEU A 12 -7.04 3.39 20.96
CA LEU A 12 -6.56 4.18 19.84
C LEU A 12 -7.13 5.58 19.96
N GLN A 13 -6.28 6.60 19.77
CA GLN A 13 -6.69 7.97 19.54
C GLN A 13 -6.60 8.23 18.03
N PRO A 14 -7.75 8.20 17.32
CA PRO A 14 -7.76 8.39 15.87
C PRO A 14 -7.51 9.85 15.52
N THR A 15 -7.12 10.10 14.27
CA THR A 15 -7.23 11.41 13.64
C THR A 15 -8.59 11.58 12.99
N ALA A 16 -9.03 12.83 12.76
CA ALA A 16 -10.26 13.10 12.01
C ALA A 16 -10.21 12.49 10.59
N GLU A 17 -9.01 12.40 10.00
CA GLU A 17 -8.80 11.74 8.71
C GLU A 17 -9.09 10.24 8.81
N LEU A 18 -8.57 9.56 9.83
CA LEU A 18 -8.80 8.13 10.01
C LEU A 18 -10.29 7.84 10.25
N GLU A 19 -10.97 8.66 11.04
CA GLU A 19 -12.43 8.51 11.27
C GLU A 19 -13.22 8.65 9.96
N ARG A 20 -12.92 9.69 9.17
CA ARG A 20 -13.54 9.89 7.85
C ARG A 20 -13.28 8.72 6.90
N LEU A 21 -12.03 8.23 6.85
CA LEU A 21 -11.66 7.09 6.00
C LEU A 21 -12.34 5.79 6.47
N PHE A 22 -12.51 5.61 7.78
CA PHE A 22 -13.25 4.46 8.31
C PHE A 22 -14.71 4.46 7.82
N ASP A 23 -15.36 5.62 7.85
CA ASP A 23 -16.73 5.77 7.39
C ASP A 23 -16.86 5.60 5.86
N GLU A 24 -15.82 6.03 5.11
CA GLU A 24 -15.82 5.96 3.64
C GLU A 24 -15.56 4.53 3.13
N VAL A 25 -14.62 3.80 3.77
CA VAL A 25 -14.19 2.45 3.35
C VAL A 25 -15.05 1.36 3.97
N GLY A 26 -15.58 1.58 5.18
CA GLY A 26 -16.37 0.61 5.93
C GLY A 26 -17.67 0.25 5.22
N GLN A 27 -18.01 -1.03 5.22
CA GLN A 27 -19.29 -1.50 4.67
C GLN A 27 -20.43 -1.34 5.70
N PRO A 28 -21.68 -1.16 5.25
CA PRO A 28 -22.81 -1.07 6.15
C PRO A 28 -22.88 -2.24 7.14
N GLY A 29 -22.89 -1.93 8.43
CA GLY A 29 -22.93 -2.94 9.51
C GLY A 29 -21.59 -3.56 9.86
N GLN A 30 -20.50 -3.17 9.20
CA GLN A 30 -19.15 -3.61 9.55
C GLN A 30 -18.66 -2.88 10.81
N THR A 31 -18.22 -3.64 11.81
CA THR A 31 -17.75 -3.10 13.11
C THR A 31 -16.23 -3.09 13.24
N SER A 32 -15.53 -3.74 12.31
CA SER A 32 -14.07 -3.80 12.30
C SER A 32 -13.55 -3.86 10.86
N ILE A 33 -12.46 -3.14 10.61
CA ILE A 33 -11.73 -3.16 9.34
C ILE A 33 -10.23 -3.28 9.63
N PHE A 34 -9.49 -3.71 8.64
CA PHE A 34 -8.04 -3.70 8.73
C PHE A 34 -7.51 -2.29 8.46
N ALA A 35 -6.54 -1.84 9.27
CA ALA A 35 -5.82 -0.60 9.04
C ALA A 35 -4.35 -0.77 9.36
N GLU A 36 -3.49 -0.25 8.48
CA GLU A 36 -2.05 -0.14 8.69
C GLU A 36 -1.72 1.31 9.01
N LEU A 37 -1.24 1.54 10.24
CA LEU A 37 -1.11 2.85 10.84
C LEU A 37 0.30 3.05 11.40
N GLU A 38 0.85 4.25 11.26
CA GLU A 38 1.93 4.70 12.14
C GLU A 38 1.32 5.21 13.44
N VAL A 39 1.78 4.68 14.56
CA VAL A 39 1.28 5.08 15.88
C VAL A 39 2.44 5.36 16.83
N ALA A 40 2.23 6.28 17.75
CA ALA A 40 3.11 6.51 18.90
C ALA A 40 2.33 6.24 20.19
N GLU A 41 2.96 5.60 21.18
CA GLU A 41 2.35 5.43 22.49
C GLU A 41 2.53 6.70 23.31
N ARG A 42 1.40 7.24 23.80
CA ARG A 42 1.34 8.38 24.71
C ARG A 42 0.28 8.14 25.78
N ASP A 43 0.67 8.20 27.05
CA ASP A 43 -0.22 8.03 28.21
C ASP A 43 -1.09 6.76 28.13
N GLY A 44 -0.48 5.63 27.70
CA GLY A 44 -1.14 4.33 27.57
C GLY A 44 -2.14 4.23 26.41
N ARG A 45 -2.10 5.17 25.46
CA ARG A 45 -2.90 5.17 24.23
C ARG A 45 -2.02 5.18 23.00
N TRP A 46 -2.49 4.59 21.93
CA TRP A 46 -1.89 4.73 20.62
C TRP A 46 -2.45 5.97 19.92
N VAL A 47 -1.56 6.92 19.64
CA VAL A 47 -1.88 8.14 18.88
C VAL A 47 -1.46 7.92 17.44
N VAL A 48 -2.40 8.01 16.50
CA VAL A 48 -2.14 7.84 15.07
C VAL A 48 -1.42 9.07 14.54
N SER A 49 -0.32 8.86 13.81
CA SER A 49 0.40 9.92 13.08
C SER A 49 0.21 9.83 11.57
N ARG A 50 0.00 8.62 11.04
CA ARG A 50 -0.23 8.40 9.60
C ARG A 50 -1.08 7.15 9.36
N THR A 51 -1.92 7.21 8.33
CA THR A 51 -2.67 6.07 7.81
C THR A 51 -2.05 5.64 6.49
N HIS A 52 -1.58 4.38 6.39
CA HIS A 52 -0.98 3.83 5.18
C HIS A 52 -2.01 3.13 4.29
N ARG A 53 -2.86 2.30 4.89
CA ARG A 53 -3.96 1.64 4.17
C ARG A 53 -5.10 1.26 5.11
N ILE A 54 -6.31 1.20 4.54
CA ILE A 54 -7.52 0.71 5.19
C ILE A 54 -8.20 -0.23 4.21
N GLU A 55 -8.49 -1.45 4.65
CA GLU A 55 -9.12 -2.47 3.83
C GLU A 55 -10.36 -3.02 4.54
N SER A 56 -11.50 -2.98 3.86
CA SER A 56 -12.76 -3.54 4.35
C SER A 56 -12.87 -5.03 4.09
N THR A 57 -12.24 -5.53 3.02
CA THR A 57 -12.37 -6.91 2.53
C THR A 57 -11.06 -7.64 2.30
N GLY A 58 -9.92 -7.01 2.55
CA GLY A 58 -8.59 -7.57 2.30
C GLY A 58 -8.20 -8.73 3.20
N ARG A 59 -7.01 -9.29 2.98
CA ARG A 59 -6.42 -10.34 3.85
C ARG A 59 -6.07 -9.82 5.24
N GLY A 60 -6.04 -8.51 5.41
CA GLY A 60 -5.71 -7.86 6.67
C GLY A 60 -4.38 -8.35 7.25
N CYS A 61 -4.41 -8.81 8.51
CA CYS A 61 -3.23 -9.33 9.21
C CYS A 61 -2.59 -10.58 8.56
N MET A 62 -3.25 -11.23 7.62
CA MET A 62 -2.73 -12.42 6.92
C MET A 62 -2.03 -12.07 5.60
N ASP A 63 -1.95 -10.80 5.22
CA ASP A 63 -1.26 -10.35 4.03
C ASP A 63 0.26 -10.33 4.26
N THR A 64 0.92 -11.45 3.91
CA THR A 64 2.37 -11.59 3.98
C THR A 64 3.09 -10.97 2.78
N SER A 65 2.39 -10.66 1.70
CA SER A 65 3.00 -10.12 0.48
C SER A 65 3.53 -8.70 0.69
N ALA A 66 2.88 -7.93 1.55
CA ALA A 66 3.33 -6.59 1.92
C ALA A 66 4.62 -6.59 2.75
N ALA A 67 4.85 -7.63 3.57
CA ALA A 67 6.01 -7.72 4.44
C ALA A 67 7.34 -7.88 3.67
N ALA A 68 7.29 -8.53 2.50
CA ALA A 68 8.46 -8.77 1.65
C ALA A 68 8.81 -7.60 0.72
N SER A 69 7.91 -6.64 0.54
CA SER A 69 8.06 -5.52 -0.39
C SER A 69 8.36 -4.22 0.35
N GLN A 70 9.26 -3.40 -0.17
CA GLN A 70 9.49 -2.03 0.31
C GLN A 70 8.37 -1.09 -0.15
N TRP A 71 7.94 -1.27 -1.41
CA TRP A 71 6.86 -0.52 -2.02
C TRP A 71 6.02 -1.45 -2.89
N VAL A 72 4.74 -1.14 -2.98
CA VAL A 72 3.79 -1.84 -3.83
C VAL A 72 2.98 -0.82 -4.60
N GLY A 73 2.88 -1.01 -5.93
CA GLY A 73 1.92 -0.32 -6.78
C GLY A 73 1.02 -1.34 -7.45
N PHE A 74 -0.27 -1.06 -7.59
CA PHE A 74 -1.19 -2.02 -8.17
C PHE A 74 -2.49 -1.37 -8.66
N SER A 75 -3.20 -2.09 -9.52
CA SER A 75 -4.60 -1.85 -9.87
C SER A 75 -5.31 -3.19 -9.98
N LEU A 76 -6.34 -3.41 -9.19
CA LEU A 76 -7.17 -4.61 -9.31
C LEU A 76 -8.06 -4.53 -10.54
N ALA A 77 -8.52 -3.33 -10.89
CA ALA A 77 -9.36 -3.10 -12.06
C ALA A 77 -8.62 -3.35 -13.39
N ASP A 78 -7.33 -2.99 -13.44
CA ASP A 78 -6.48 -3.11 -14.63
C ASP A 78 -5.51 -4.30 -14.52
N HIS A 79 -5.67 -5.16 -13.51
CA HIS A 79 -4.98 -6.44 -13.32
C HIS A 79 -3.45 -6.36 -13.39
N TRP A 80 -2.86 -5.37 -12.70
CA TRP A 80 -1.41 -5.28 -12.58
C TRP A 80 -0.97 -5.06 -11.13
N ARG A 81 0.20 -5.58 -10.80
CA ARG A 81 0.88 -5.36 -9.52
C ARG A 81 2.39 -5.29 -9.74
N VAL A 82 3.01 -4.30 -9.12
CA VAL A 82 4.47 -4.16 -9.05
C VAL A 82 4.90 -4.19 -7.60
N ASN A 83 5.78 -5.11 -7.27
CA ASN A 83 6.44 -5.20 -5.98
C ASN A 83 7.88 -4.68 -6.11
N ILE A 84 8.27 -3.78 -5.24
CA ILE A 84 9.63 -3.27 -5.13
C ILE A 84 10.28 -3.90 -3.90
N THR A 85 11.39 -4.58 -4.11
CA THR A 85 12.17 -5.24 -3.07
C THR A 85 13.62 -4.76 -3.10
N ALA A 86 14.44 -5.18 -2.14
CA ALA A 86 15.89 -4.92 -2.17
C ALA A 86 16.59 -5.56 -3.38
N GLN A 87 15.99 -6.61 -3.98
CA GLN A 87 16.53 -7.31 -5.15
C GLN A 87 16.10 -6.69 -6.47
N GLY A 88 15.11 -5.78 -6.47
CA GLY A 88 14.62 -5.11 -7.66
C GLY A 88 13.10 -5.02 -7.75
N MET A 89 12.60 -4.83 -8.96
CA MET A 89 11.20 -4.67 -9.31
C MET A 89 10.63 -5.95 -9.90
N GLN A 90 9.44 -6.35 -9.47
CA GLN A 90 8.72 -7.51 -9.98
C GLN A 90 7.33 -7.07 -10.45
N LEU A 91 7.05 -7.19 -11.74
CA LEU A 91 5.72 -6.96 -12.33
C LEU A 91 4.97 -8.29 -12.42
N THR A 92 3.72 -8.28 -12.01
CA THR A 92 2.74 -9.35 -12.18
C THR A 92 1.52 -8.80 -12.92
N THR A 93 1.07 -9.49 -13.95
CA THR A 93 -0.17 -9.21 -14.70
C THR A 93 -0.88 -10.53 -14.95
N ASP A 94 -2.15 -10.50 -15.36
CA ASP A 94 -2.90 -11.72 -15.67
C ASP A 94 -2.27 -12.55 -16.80
N ASP A 95 -1.56 -11.89 -17.72
CA ASP A 95 -0.93 -12.52 -18.90
C ASP A 95 0.49 -13.05 -18.62
N ALA A 96 1.08 -12.72 -17.47
CA ALA A 96 2.46 -13.07 -17.13
C ALA A 96 2.51 -13.90 -15.85
N GLU A 97 2.62 -15.22 -15.98
CA GLU A 97 2.85 -16.14 -14.86
C GLU A 97 4.24 -15.96 -14.21
N ASP A 98 5.17 -15.29 -14.87
CA ASP A 98 6.52 -15.10 -14.38
C ASP A 98 6.71 -13.70 -13.79
N GLY A 99 6.56 -13.59 -12.49
CA GLY A 99 7.03 -12.43 -11.71
C GLY A 99 8.55 -12.27 -11.84
N ARG A 100 9.02 -11.96 -13.05
CA ARG A 100 10.44 -11.79 -13.32
C ARG A 100 10.99 -10.62 -12.51
N GLN A 101 12.07 -10.89 -11.78
CA GLN A 101 12.82 -9.86 -11.05
C GLN A 101 13.63 -9.04 -12.05
N LEU A 102 13.42 -7.72 -12.06
CA LEU A 102 14.13 -6.78 -12.91
C LEU A 102 15.04 -5.88 -12.06
N SER A 103 16.28 -5.70 -12.50
CA SER A 103 17.13 -4.65 -11.94
C SER A 103 16.51 -3.29 -12.21
N MET A 104 16.61 -2.37 -11.24
CA MET A 104 15.97 -1.07 -11.34
C MET A 104 16.89 0.08 -10.91
N ILE A 105 16.55 1.27 -11.37
CA ILE A 105 17.04 2.55 -10.87
C ILE A 105 15.92 3.16 -10.03
N THR A 106 16.28 3.70 -8.88
CA THR A 106 15.33 4.41 -7.99
C THR A 106 15.59 5.91 -8.08
N GLU A 107 14.53 6.69 -8.22
CA GLU A 107 14.55 8.15 -8.22
C GLU A 107 13.60 8.66 -7.12
N GLN A 108 14.02 9.68 -6.39
CA GLN A 108 13.19 10.38 -5.43
C GLN A 108 13.04 11.83 -5.86
N LEU A 109 11.82 12.30 -6.00
CA LEU A 109 11.51 13.67 -6.36
C LEU A 109 11.36 14.56 -5.10
N PRO A 110 11.57 15.88 -5.22
CA PRO A 110 11.47 16.81 -4.08
C PRO A 110 10.08 16.85 -3.41
N ASP A 111 9.02 16.51 -4.14
CA ASP A 111 7.64 16.41 -3.65
C ASP A 111 7.34 15.10 -2.90
N GLY A 112 8.35 14.25 -2.72
CA GLY A 112 8.26 12.96 -2.05
C GLY A 112 7.82 11.81 -2.95
N ALA A 113 7.60 12.04 -4.24
CA ALA A 113 7.29 10.97 -5.17
C ALA A 113 8.50 10.04 -5.35
N GLN A 114 8.22 8.73 -5.51
CA GLN A 114 9.22 7.69 -5.75
C GLN A 114 9.06 7.14 -7.15
N GLY A 115 10.15 7.09 -7.90
CA GLY A 115 10.21 6.50 -9.24
C GLY A 115 11.10 5.26 -9.25
N PHE A 116 10.65 4.22 -9.94
CA PHE A 116 11.38 2.97 -10.14
C PHE A 116 11.36 2.64 -11.62
N ARG A 117 12.52 2.51 -12.24
CA ARG A 117 12.67 2.30 -13.68
C ARG A 117 13.51 1.08 -13.94
N GLY A 118 13.05 0.18 -14.82
CA GLY A 118 13.79 -1.00 -15.25
C GLY A 118 15.09 -0.62 -15.98
N VAL A 119 16.21 -1.25 -15.60
CA VAL A 119 17.53 -0.99 -16.25
C VAL A 119 17.59 -1.56 -17.66
N HIS A 120 17.07 -2.77 -17.85
CA HIS A 120 17.09 -3.48 -19.14
C HIS A 120 15.73 -3.45 -19.85
N ASP A 121 14.71 -2.95 -19.18
CA ASP A 121 13.37 -2.73 -19.72
C ASP A 121 13.01 -1.26 -19.53
N GLN A 122 13.52 -0.42 -20.45
CA GLN A 122 13.33 1.03 -20.40
C GLN A 122 11.87 1.47 -20.59
N GLY A 123 11.01 0.56 -21.02
CA GLY A 123 9.57 0.80 -21.15
C GLY A 123 8.78 0.59 -19.87
N LEU A 124 9.41 0.05 -18.81
CA LEU A 124 8.76 -0.25 -17.54
C LEU A 124 9.19 0.73 -16.45
N GLU A 125 8.22 1.52 -15.96
CA GLU A 125 8.41 2.44 -14.84
C GLU A 125 7.22 2.35 -13.87
N LEU A 126 7.50 2.41 -12.57
CA LEU A 126 6.50 2.63 -11.53
C LEU A 126 6.75 3.98 -10.87
N TRP A 127 5.72 4.80 -10.80
CA TRP A 127 5.74 6.07 -10.07
C TRP A 127 4.73 6.02 -8.93
N LEU A 128 5.17 6.36 -7.72
CA LEU A 128 4.35 6.45 -6.51
C LEU A 128 4.33 7.90 -6.03
N TYR A 129 3.14 8.47 -5.92
CA TYR A 129 2.92 9.86 -5.51
C TYR A 129 2.29 9.90 -4.11
N PRO A 130 2.74 10.78 -3.20
CA PRO A 130 2.22 10.89 -1.83
C PRO A 130 0.85 11.59 -1.81
N ALA A 131 -0.14 10.91 -2.34
CA ALA A 131 -1.54 11.34 -2.36
C ALA A 131 -2.44 10.13 -2.17
N GLY A 132 -3.48 10.27 -1.33
CA GLY A 132 -4.43 9.20 -1.05
C GLY A 132 -5.13 8.68 -2.30
N CYS A 133 -5.37 7.37 -2.33
CA CYS A 133 -5.96 6.63 -3.42
C CYS A 133 -7.06 5.71 -2.90
N ILE A 134 -8.23 5.75 -3.51
CA ILE A 134 -9.29 4.74 -3.30
C ILE A 134 -9.23 3.75 -4.47
N GLU A 135 -9.04 2.48 -4.16
CA GLU A 135 -9.04 1.42 -5.18
C GLU A 135 -10.45 1.22 -5.73
N ARG A 136 -10.58 1.23 -7.06
CA ARG A 136 -11.90 1.30 -7.72
C ARG A 136 -12.76 0.04 -7.57
N SER A 137 -12.11 -1.13 -7.42
CA SER A 137 -12.82 -2.40 -7.34
C SER A 137 -13.31 -2.72 -5.94
N THR A 138 -12.57 -2.32 -4.90
CA THR A 138 -12.86 -2.66 -3.50
C THR A 138 -13.35 -1.49 -2.65
N GLY A 139 -13.02 -0.25 -3.05
CA GLY A 139 -13.24 0.93 -2.23
C GLY A 139 -12.21 1.11 -1.10
N ASP A 140 -11.18 0.27 -1.04
CA ASP A 140 -10.14 0.33 -0.01
C ASP A 140 -9.23 1.55 -0.21
N TYR A 141 -8.70 2.09 0.88
CA TYR A 141 -7.82 3.25 0.88
C TYR A 141 -6.35 2.85 0.97
N TYR A 142 -5.53 3.55 0.18
CA TYR A 142 -4.06 3.47 0.20
C TYR A 142 -3.46 4.87 0.16
N HIS A 143 -2.33 5.09 0.84
CA HIS A 143 -1.76 6.44 1.01
C HIS A 143 -1.02 6.99 -0.21
N LEU A 144 -0.84 6.18 -1.28
CA LEU A 144 -0.16 6.59 -2.50
C LEU A 144 -1.04 6.35 -3.73
N ASN A 145 -0.96 7.30 -4.68
CA ASN A 145 -1.34 7.05 -6.05
C ASN A 145 -0.18 6.39 -6.79
N ALA A 146 -0.48 5.39 -7.61
CA ALA A 146 0.49 4.71 -8.45
C ALA A 146 0.22 4.96 -9.93
N VAL A 147 1.30 5.10 -10.71
CA VAL A 147 1.26 5.13 -12.17
C VAL A 147 2.28 4.13 -12.68
N LEU A 148 1.80 3.07 -13.33
CA LEU A 148 2.62 2.15 -14.09
C LEU A 148 2.75 2.67 -15.52
N VAL A 149 3.97 2.87 -16.00
CA VAL A 149 4.27 3.09 -17.41
C VAL A 149 4.77 1.78 -17.98
N ARG A 150 4.14 1.29 -19.04
CA ARG A 150 4.54 0.09 -19.76
C ARG A 150 4.34 0.33 -21.25
N ASP A 151 5.43 0.20 -22.03
CA ASP A 151 5.41 0.37 -23.48
C ASP A 151 4.75 1.69 -23.93
N GLY A 152 5.00 2.79 -23.19
CA GLY A 152 4.43 4.11 -23.44
C GLY A 152 2.99 4.30 -22.94
N GLN A 153 2.33 3.27 -22.47
CA GLN A 153 1.00 3.37 -21.83
C GLN A 153 1.14 3.74 -20.36
N ARG A 154 0.20 4.54 -19.86
CA ARG A 154 0.13 4.97 -18.45
C ARG A 154 -1.12 4.36 -17.80
N LEU A 155 -0.91 3.44 -16.88
CA LEU A 155 -1.96 2.78 -16.11
C LEU A 155 -1.98 3.36 -14.70
N LYS A 156 -3.15 3.78 -14.22
CA LYS A 156 -3.32 4.35 -12.89
C LYS A 156 -3.73 3.26 -11.90
N GLY A 157 -3.29 3.40 -10.67
CA GLY A 157 -3.64 2.52 -9.57
C GLY A 157 -3.32 3.14 -8.22
N CYS A 158 -3.34 2.32 -7.19
CA CYS A 158 -2.99 2.67 -5.83
C CYS A 158 -1.64 2.08 -5.44
N GLY A 159 -1.05 2.62 -4.39
CA GLY A 159 0.19 2.10 -3.86
C GLY A 159 0.32 2.29 -2.35
N TYR A 160 1.23 1.54 -1.76
CA TYR A 160 1.55 1.65 -0.36
C TYR A 160 2.99 1.24 -0.08
N GLN A 161 3.51 1.72 1.05
CA GLN A 161 4.79 1.28 1.58
C GLN A 161 4.58 -0.07 2.27
N GLY A 162 5.34 -1.08 1.85
CA GLY A 162 5.37 -2.38 2.51
C GLY A 162 6.46 -2.44 3.58
N GLY A 163 6.65 -3.63 4.16
CA GLY A 163 7.69 -3.84 5.18
C GLY A 163 7.42 -3.18 6.53
N LEU A 164 6.28 -2.48 6.69
CA LEU A 164 5.90 -1.83 7.94
C LEU A 164 5.30 -2.82 8.96
N SER A 165 5.06 -4.06 8.55
CA SER A 165 4.48 -5.09 9.39
C SER A 165 5.50 -5.54 10.43
N ALA A 166 5.24 -5.17 11.68
CA ALA A 166 5.83 -5.72 12.90
C ALA A 166 7.36 -5.61 12.99
N GLN A 167 7.85 -4.46 13.37
CA GLN A 167 8.96 -4.47 14.30
C GLN A 167 8.40 -4.79 15.69
N PRO A 168 8.95 -5.81 16.36
CA PRO A 168 8.50 -6.22 17.69
C PRO A 168 8.76 -5.13 18.74
#